data_bb41b9fdbdaa0650db778592fe72e705
#
_entry.id   bb41b9fdbdaa0650db778592fe72e705
#
_cell.length_a   1.000
_cell.length_b   1.000
_cell.length_c   1.000
_cell.angle_alpha   90.00
_cell.angle_beta   90.00
_cell.angle_gamma   90.00
#
_symmetry.space_group_name_H-M   'P 1'
#
loop_
_entity.id
_entity.type
_entity.pdbx_description
1 polymer ?
#
loop_
_entity_poly.entity_id
_entity_poly.type
_entity_poly.pdbx_seq_one_letter_code
_entity_poly.pdbx_strand_id
1 'polypeptide(L)'
;MNHVRSIVLALAIVAAVGCNDPVVVPDPFPTAYDGAWFDTDLLATTWYDCATACIEQQPSFADPIAARVYAYMGIALYQSLVWGMPGYPSLEGRVAGLSELPRPDTSGKRFYWALVANSAIAELLRGMLLPSSTAQRRIDSLEAANIAERWLAERDTAMLERSVAYGKALARRILEIARTDGGNGAWANLFPPDYELPPIPGVWKPTSPDLGSVPLLPQWASVRMLACSDSSVPPPPAYSTDPSSAFYAAADAVHRQMAQATELQLDGARYWSDPFGRAPTFPGHLMRIATQLIRTGPYRMGFGAVLYLRLGLAMHDGYVLAWKAKYRYPIMRPQTFIAAYLDSRYRPPLESPPTPEYVSDHALVATATIRILQDAFAQPYPQIERITDRTHVERGLLPRDYRTLDELLADILAAERWSGTHYDFSIAAASALGERVAGEILDRIALD
;
A
#
# COMPACT_ATOMS: atom_id res chain seq x y z
N MET A 1 21.12 46.57 71.69
CA MET A 1 20.00 47.44 71.23
C MET A 1 20.26 47.78 69.79
N ASN A 2 19.63 47.14 68.89
CA ASN A 2 19.26 47.67 67.57
C ASN A 2 18.73 46.54 66.69
N HIS A 3 17.47 46.60 66.43
CA HIS A 3 16.76 45.70 65.55
C HIS A 3 17.10 46.01 64.12
N VAL A 4 17.69 45.06 63.43
CA VAL A 4 17.77 45.06 61.97
C VAL A 4 16.62 44.23 61.45
N ARG A 5 15.64 44.88 60.87
CA ARG A 5 14.54 44.25 60.14
C ARG A 5 15.06 43.77 58.77
N SER A 6 15.21 42.47 58.60
CA SER A 6 15.45 41.86 57.30
C SER A 6 14.16 41.89 56.47
N ILE A 7 14.17 42.68 55.41
CA ILE A 7 13.15 42.61 54.39
C ILE A 7 13.49 41.43 53.49
N VAL A 8 12.71 40.37 53.61
CA VAL A 8 12.75 39.24 52.65
C VAL A 8 11.97 39.69 51.40
N LEU A 9 12.73 40.02 50.36
CA LEU A 9 12.17 40.26 49.04
C LEU A 9 11.86 38.92 48.45
N ALA A 10 10.60 38.52 48.46
CA ALA A 10 10.12 37.34 47.75
C ALA A 10 10.13 37.68 46.24
N LEU A 11 11.16 37.22 45.54
CA LEU A 11 11.15 37.15 44.07
C LEU A 11 10.15 36.06 43.68
N ALA A 12 8.95 36.48 43.26
CA ALA A 12 8.05 35.61 42.56
C ALA A 12 8.66 35.35 41.16
N ILE A 13 9.38 34.25 41.02
CA ILE A 13 9.72 33.69 39.74
C ILE A 13 8.40 33.18 39.17
N VAL A 14 7.77 33.98 38.29
CA VAL A 14 6.75 33.48 37.39
C VAL A 14 7.49 32.56 36.41
N ALA A 15 7.58 31.30 36.77
CA ALA A 15 7.89 30.26 35.80
C ALA A 15 6.70 30.28 34.82
N ALA A 16 6.92 30.88 33.66
CA ALA A 16 6.09 30.60 32.50
C ALA A 16 6.34 29.11 32.20
N VAL A 17 5.52 28.26 32.81
CA VAL A 17 5.31 26.90 32.36
C VAL A 17 4.66 27.06 30.99
N GLY A 18 5.48 27.00 29.97
CA GLY A 18 4.98 26.75 28.63
C GLY A 18 4.25 25.43 28.72
N CYS A 19 2.94 25.49 28.74
CA CYS A 19 2.10 24.33 28.50
C CYS A 19 2.43 23.82 27.11
N ASN A 20 3.42 22.95 27.01
CA ASN A 20 3.43 21.93 26.00
C ASN A 20 2.43 20.86 26.47
N ASP A 21 1.17 21.23 26.62
CA ASP A 21 0.12 20.23 26.58
C ASP A 21 0.25 19.57 25.21
N PRO A 22 0.41 18.24 25.17
CA PRO A 22 0.39 17.54 23.90
C PRO A 22 -0.87 17.99 23.19
N VAL A 23 -0.73 18.49 21.96
CA VAL A 23 -1.88 18.87 21.13
C VAL A 23 -2.75 17.62 21.08
N VAL A 24 -3.83 17.62 21.85
CA VAL A 24 -4.82 16.56 21.82
C VAL A 24 -5.51 16.75 20.47
N VAL A 25 -5.01 16.03 19.47
CA VAL A 25 -5.68 15.94 18.17
C VAL A 25 -7.08 15.42 18.48
N PRO A 26 -8.14 16.13 18.07
CA PRO A 26 -9.48 15.61 18.22
C PRO A 26 -9.51 14.25 17.54
N ASP A 27 -9.78 13.20 18.29
CA ASP A 27 -9.99 11.89 17.73
C ASP A 27 -11.27 12.02 16.86
N PRO A 28 -11.21 11.80 15.55
CA PRO A 28 -12.39 11.81 14.70
C PRO A 28 -13.40 10.74 15.13
N PHE A 29 -12.99 9.87 16.06
CA PHE A 29 -13.82 8.83 16.61
C PHE A 29 -14.42 9.28 17.97
N PRO A 30 -15.74 9.15 18.17
CA PRO A 30 -16.39 9.59 19.41
C PRO A 30 -15.83 8.86 20.63
N THR A 31 -15.54 9.63 21.68
CA THR A 31 -14.93 9.17 22.95
C THR A 31 -15.84 8.30 23.82
N ALA A 32 -17.05 7.96 23.39
CA ALA A 32 -18.09 7.32 24.20
C ALA A 32 -18.10 5.79 24.15
N TYR A 33 -16.98 5.16 23.80
CA TYR A 33 -16.91 3.69 23.68
C TYR A 33 -16.14 3.03 24.80
N ASP A 34 -16.62 1.86 25.21
CA ASP A 34 -15.92 0.94 26.12
C ASP A 34 -14.44 0.84 25.71
N GLY A 35 -13.54 1.07 26.66
CA GLY A 35 -12.11 1.27 26.46
C GLY A 35 -11.33 0.22 25.65
N ALA A 36 -11.96 -0.91 25.37
CA ALA A 36 -11.43 -1.97 24.52
C ALA A 36 -11.23 -1.58 23.03
N TRP A 37 -11.94 -0.60 22.56
CA TRP A 37 -11.89 -0.09 21.20
C TRP A 37 -10.70 0.85 20.93
N PHE A 38 -10.19 1.44 22.01
CA PHE A 38 -9.06 2.36 21.98
C PHE A 38 -7.71 1.68 22.20
N ASP A 39 -7.64 0.37 22.03
CA ASP A 39 -6.34 -0.29 21.96
C ASP A 39 -5.47 0.47 20.96
N THR A 40 -4.21 0.63 21.33
CA THR A 40 -3.23 1.34 20.53
C THR A 40 -3.18 0.76 19.12
N ASP A 41 -2.75 1.54 18.14
CA ASP A 41 -2.50 1.12 16.76
C ASP A 41 -1.59 -0.11 16.62
N LEU A 42 -0.96 -0.53 17.70
CA LEU A 42 -0.02 -1.64 17.72
C LEU A 42 -0.61 -2.92 17.14
N LEU A 43 -1.90 -3.21 17.37
CA LEU A 43 -2.51 -4.39 16.79
C LEU A 43 -2.51 -4.34 15.26
N ALA A 44 -3.04 -3.26 14.67
CA ALA A 44 -3.14 -3.10 13.22
C ALA A 44 -1.74 -3.07 12.60
N THR A 45 -0.86 -2.21 13.10
CA THR A 45 0.51 -2.07 12.57
C THR A 45 1.32 -3.36 12.70
N THR A 46 1.17 -4.12 13.77
CA THR A 46 1.85 -5.40 13.96
C THR A 46 1.34 -6.46 12.98
N TRP A 47 0.05 -6.47 12.66
CA TRP A 47 -0.48 -7.37 11.65
C TRP A 47 -0.02 -7.01 10.23
N TYR A 48 0.13 -5.72 9.91
CA TYR A 48 0.69 -5.31 8.62
C TYR A 48 2.18 -5.64 8.49
N ASP A 49 2.97 -5.49 9.55
CA ASP A 49 4.35 -5.99 9.57
C ASP A 49 4.42 -7.51 9.38
N CYS A 50 3.54 -8.26 10.06
CA CYS A 50 3.45 -9.71 9.92
C CYS A 50 3.13 -10.10 8.47
N ALA A 51 2.14 -9.46 7.86
CA ALA A 51 1.73 -9.73 6.49
C ALA A 51 2.85 -9.41 5.50
N THR A 52 3.49 -8.24 5.61
CA THR A 52 4.61 -7.84 4.76
C THR A 52 5.75 -8.85 4.85
N ALA A 53 6.14 -9.24 6.07
CA ALA A 53 7.20 -10.24 6.26
C ALA A 53 6.82 -11.65 5.76
N CYS A 54 5.53 -12.01 5.75
CA CYS A 54 5.06 -13.26 5.16
C CYS A 54 5.07 -13.21 3.63
N ILE A 55 4.65 -12.09 3.03
CA ILE A 55 4.63 -11.87 1.58
C ILE A 55 6.04 -11.90 0.99
N GLU A 56 7.01 -11.25 1.65
CA GLU A 56 8.41 -11.26 1.23
C GLU A 56 9.02 -12.67 1.11
N GLN A 57 8.50 -13.62 1.84
CA GLN A 57 8.94 -15.01 1.79
C GLN A 57 8.22 -15.83 0.71
N GLN A 58 7.42 -15.19 -0.14
CA GLN A 58 6.64 -15.84 -1.20
C GLN A 58 7.07 -15.29 -2.58
N PRO A 59 8.09 -15.89 -3.21
CA PRO A 59 8.66 -15.38 -4.46
C PRO A 59 7.67 -15.24 -5.64
N SER A 60 6.54 -15.96 -5.59
CA SER A 60 5.48 -15.87 -6.59
C SER A 60 4.46 -14.76 -6.33
N PHE A 61 4.63 -13.97 -5.25
CA PHE A 61 3.77 -12.84 -4.97
C PHE A 61 4.30 -11.59 -5.66
N ALA A 62 3.89 -11.40 -6.91
CA ALA A 62 4.11 -10.15 -7.63
C ALA A 62 3.31 -9.00 -6.99
N ASP A 63 3.70 -7.76 -7.26
CA ASP A 63 3.09 -6.56 -6.68
C ASP A 63 1.56 -6.53 -6.73
N PRO A 64 0.89 -6.87 -7.86
CA PRO A 64 -0.56 -6.90 -7.91
C PRO A 64 -1.18 -7.89 -6.91
N ILE A 65 -0.55 -9.05 -6.73
CA ILE A 65 -1.02 -10.09 -5.80
C ILE A 65 -0.85 -9.61 -4.36
N ALA A 66 0.29 -8.99 -4.03
CA ALA A 66 0.53 -8.41 -2.71
C ALA A 66 -0.46 -7.27 -2.39
N ALA A 67 -0.69 -6.36 -3.33
CA ALA A 67 -1.66 -5.28 -3.19
C ALA A 67 -3.08 -5.80 -2.91
N ARG A 68 -3.47 -6.90 -3.57
CA ARG A 68 -4.76 -7.58 -3.31
C ARG A 68 -4.85 -8.10 -1.87
N VAL A 69 -3.78 -8.67 -1.32
CA VAL A 69 -3.76 -9.11 0.09
C VAL A 69 -3.99 -7.91 1.01
N TYR A 70 -3.27 -6.80 0.81
CA TYR A 70 -3.43 -5.60 1.63
C TYR A 70 -4.84 -4.99 1.52
N ALA A 71 -5.46 -5.01 0.35
CA ALA A 71 -6.83 -4.54 0.17
C ALA A 71 -7.83 -5.34 1.02
N TYR A 72 -7.77 -6.67 0.94
CA TYR A 72 -8.66 -7.52 1.73
C TYR A 72 -8.34 -7.49 3.23
N MET A 73 -7.08 -7.27 3.61
CA MET A 73 -6.73 -7.00 5.02
C MET A 73 -7.36 -5.70 5.52
N GLY A 74 -7.31 -4.63 4.75
CA GLY A 74 -7.95 -3.35 5.09
C GLY A 74 -9.46 -3.51 5.23
N ILE A 75 -10.10 -4.23 4.31
CA ILE A 75 -11.53 -4.54 4.39
C ILE A 75 -11.86 -5.33 5.66
N ALA A 76 -11.09 -6.38 5.96
CA ALA A 76 -11.32 -7.20 7.14
C ALA A 76 -11.10 -6.43 8.44
N LEU A 77 -10.04 -5.63 8.53
CA LEU A 77 -9.74 -4.79 9.68
C LEU A 77 -10.87 -3.78 9.93
N TYR A 78 -11.22 -2.98 8.93
CA TYR A 78 -12.26 -1.97 9.06
C TYR A 78 -13.61 -2.59 9.39
N GLN A 79 -14.02 -3.62 8.66
CA GLN A 79 -15.32 -4.26 8.85
C GLN A 79 -15.43 -5.01 10.19
N SER A 80 -14.31 -5.42 10.77
CA SER A 80 -14.25 -5.99 12.12
C SER A 80 -14.59 -4.98 13.20
N LEU A 81 -14.32 -3.71 12.96
CA LEU A 81 -14.46 -2.63 13.95
C LEU A 81 -15.76 -1.83 13.78
N VAL A 82 -16.33 -1.81 12.57
CA VAL A 82 -17.41 -0.89 12.19
C VAL A 82 -18.61 -0.92 13.13
N TRP A 83 -18.97 -2.06 13.69
CA TRP A 83 -20.08 -2.19 14.63
C TRP A 83 -19.78 -1.66 16.04
N GLY A 84 -18.51 -1.42 16.33
CA GLY A 84 -18.04 -0.68 17.49
C GLY A 84 -17.73 0.80 17.20
N MET A 85 -18.03 1.27 15.98
CA MET A 85 -17.73 2.61 15.46
C MET A 85 -19.02 3.34 15.02
N PRO A 86 -19.81 3.91 15.93
CA PRO A 86 -21.01 4.63 15.52
C PRO A 86 -20.70 5.80 14.61
N GLY A 87 -21.56 5.97 13.62
CA GLY A 87 -21.35 6.94 12.56
C GLY A 87 -20.55 6.38 11.37
N TYR A 88 -19.83 5.29 11.55
CA TYR A 88 -19.07 4.68 10.46
C TYR A 88 -19.93 3.64 9.71
N PRO A 89 -20.03 3.73 8.38
CA PRO A 89 -20.86 2.83 7.61
C PRO A 89 -20.16 1.49 7.34
N SER A 90 -20.96 0.42 7.23
CA SER A 90 -20.47 -0.84 6.66
C SER A 90 -19.98 -0.64 5.22
N LEU A 91 -19.00 -1.44 4.81
CA LEU A 91 -18.49 -1.44 3.44
C LEU A 91 -19.43 -2.14 2.43
N GLU A 92 -20.50 -2.78 2.89
CA GLU A 92 -21.51 -3.37 2.00
C GLU A 92 -22.09 -2.31 1.06
N GLY A 93 -22.05 -2.58 -0.25
CA GLY A 93 -22.47 -1.67 -1.29
C GLY A 93 -21.50 -0.51 -1.59
N ARG A 94 -20.47 -0.30 -0.77
CA ARG A 94 -19.39 0.67 -1.03
C ARG A 94 -18.19 0.03 -1.71
N VAL A 95 -17.87 -1.21 -1.36
CA VAL A 95 -16.82 -2.03 -2.00
C VAL A 95 -17.48 -3.06 -2.92
N ALA A 96 -17.01 -3.13 -4.15
CA ALA A 96 -17.62 -3.99 -5.18
C ALA A 96 -17.53 -5.48 -4.80
N GLY A 97 -18.65 -6.16 -4.91
CA GLY A 97 -18.79 -7.58 -4.56
C GLY A 97 -18.94 -7.84 -3.06
N LEU A 98 -18.82 -6.84 -2.20
CA LEU A 98 -18.97 -7.01 -0.77
C LEU A 98 -20.44 -6.97 -0.38
N SER A 99 -20.99 -8.13 -0.05
CA SER A 99 -22.40 -8.31 0.31
C SER A 99 -22.58 -9.46 1.29
N GLU A 100 -23.72 -9.45 1.99
CA GLU A 100 -24.12 -10.52 2.92
C GLU A 100 -23.05 -10.81 3.99
N LEU A 101 -22.45 -9.74 4.52
CA LEU A 101 -21.48 -9.88 5.59
C LEU A 101 -22.18 -10.27 6.90
N PRO A 102 -21.61 -11.20 7.68
CA PRO A 102 -22.16 -11.54 8.98
C PRO A 102 -22.20 -10.30 9.87
N ARG A 103 -23.30 -10.16 10.62
CA ARG A 103 -23.50 -9.09 11.58
C ARG A 103 -23.41 -9.64 13.00
N PRO A 104 -22.75 -8.93 13.93
CA PRO A 104 -22.70 -9.36 15.30
C PRO A 104 -24.06 -9.14 15.98
N ASP A 105 -24.49 -10.07 16.81
CA ASP A 105 -25.62 -9.85 17.70
C ASP A 105 -25.16 -9.03 18.93
N THR A 106 -25.37 -7.70 18.84
CA THR A 106 -25.03 -6.77 19.90
C THR A 106 -26.14 -6.56 20.92
N SER A 107 -27.28 -7.27 20.80
CA SER A 107 -28.43 -7.16 21.72
C SER A 107 -28.05 -7.69 23.10
N GLY A 108 -27.67 -6.79 24.01
CA GLY A 108 -27.23 -7.11 25.36
C GLY A 108 -25.90 -7.90 25.43
N LYS A 109 -25.15 -7.98 24.32
CA LYS A 109 -23.86 -8.67 24.25
C LYS A 109 -22.75 -7.69 23.90
N ARG A 110 -21.67 -7.74 24.68
CA ARG A 110 -20.45 -6.98 24.43
C ARG A 110 -19.50 -7.77 23.53
N PHE A 111 -18.73 -7.04 22.70
CA PHE A 111 -17.64 -7.57 21.89
C PHE A 111 -16.34 -6.86 22.23
N TYR A 112 -15.25 -7.59 22.21
CA TYR A 112 -13.89 -7.03 22.26
C TYR A 112 -13.41 -6.84 20.81
N TRP A 113 -13.59 -5.62 20.29
CA TRP A 113 -13.42 -5.35 18.85
C TRP A 113 -11.99 -5.57 18.35
N ALA A 114 -10.98 -5.26 19.17
CA ALA A 114 -9.59 -5.56 18.83
C ALA A 114 -9.37 -7.08 18.65
N LEU A 115 -10.08 -7.92 19.41
CA LEU A 115 -9.97 -9.36 19.28
C LEU A 115 -10.76 -9.89 18.05
N VAL A 116 -11.85 -9.21 17.69
CA VAL A 116 -12.54 -9.46 16.41
C VAL A 116 -11.59 -9.22 15.26
N ALA A 117 -10.92 -8.05 15.24
CA ALA A 117 -9.95 -7.68 14.20
C ALA A 117 -8.75 -8.65 14.16
N ASN A 118 -8.18 -9.00 15.31
CA ASN A 118 -7.10 -9.97 15.43
C ASN A 118 -7.43 -11.30 14.74
N SER A 119 -8.58 -11.87 15.08
CA SER A 119 -8.98 -13.17 14.56
C SER A 119 -9.43 -13.11 13.10
N ALA A 120 -10.01 -11.98 12.67
CA ALA A 120 -10.37 -11.78 11.27
C ALA A 120 -9.13 -11.68 10.37
N ILE A 121 -8.13 -10.90 10.76
CA ILE A 121 -6.89 -10.76 9.99
C ILE A 121 -6.12 -12.08 9.93
N ALA A 122 -6.01 -12.78 11.05
CA ALA A 122 -5.34 -14.09 11.11
C ALA A 122 -5.99 -15.11 10.16
N GLU A 123 -7.31 -15.25 10.21
CA GLU A 123 -8.07 -16.17 9.34
C GLU A 123 -7.95 -15.77 7.86
N LEU A 124 -8.01 -14.46 7.58
CA LEU A 124 -7.86 -13.93 6.22
C LEU A 124 -6.48 -14.26 5.64
N LEU A 125 -5.41 -13.99 6.37
CA LEU A 125 -4.04 -14.25 5.93
C LEU A 125 -3.80 -15.74 5.67
N ARG A 126 -4.36 -16.64 6.51
CA ARG A 126 -4.30 -18.09 6.25
C ARG A 126 -4.97 -18.49 4.94
N GLY A 127 -6.03 -17.77 4.55
CA GLY A 127 -6.76 -18.03 3.31
C GLY A 127 -6.18 -17.39 2.06
N MET A 128 -5.37 -16.34 2.20
CA MET A 128 -4.83 -15.58 1.05
C MET A 128 -3.35 -15.88 0.76
N LEU A 129 -2.57 -16.26 1.76
CA LEU A 129 -1.15 -16.58 1.58
C LEU A 129 -0.98 -18.05 1.22
N LEU A 130 0.14 -18.36 0.55
CA LEU A 130 0.53 -19.74 0.28
C LEU A 130 0.82 -20.47 1.59
N PRO A 131 0.43 -21.73 1.69
CA PRO A 131 0.77 -22.56 2.84
C PRO A 131 2.29 -22.67 2.99
N SER A 132 2.82 -22.00 3.98
CA SER A 132 4.22 -22.04 4.37
C SER A 132 4.29 -22.26 5.87
N SER A 133 5.11 -23.21 6.31
CA SER A 133 5.28 -23.48 7.75
C SER A 133 5.76 -22.26 8.53
N THR A 134 6.56 -21.38 7.90
CA THR A 134 7.05 -20.15 8.52
C THR A 134 5.98 -19.09 8.60
N ALA A 135 5.26 -18.82 7.51
CA ALA A 135 4.15 -17.87 7.50
C ALA A 135 3.04 -18.32 8.46
N GLN A 136 2.68 -19.60 8.43
CA GLN A 136 1.67 -20.18 9.32
C GLN A 136 2.05 -19.99 10.79
N ARG A 137 3.29 -20.37 11.19
CA ARG A 137 3.74 -20.19 12.58
C ARG A 137 3.73 -18.73 13.02
N ARG A 138 4.10 -17.80 12.12
CA ARG A 138 4.12 -16.37 12.42
C ARG A 138 2.71 -15.86 12.69
N ILE A 139 1.74 -16.22 11.84
CA ILE A 139 0.33 -15.85 11.98
C ILE A 139 -0.24 -16.45 13.28
N ASP A 140 -0.02 -17.75 13.51
CA ASP A 140 -0.56 -18.46 14.68
C ASP A 140 0.02 -17.90 16.00
N SER A 141 1.32 -17.63 16.02
CA SER A 141 1.98 -17.04 17.20
C SER A 141 1.46 -15.65 17.51
N LEU A 142 1.27 -14.80 16.50
CA LEU A 142 0.76 -13.45 16.70
C LEU A 142 -0.70 -13.46 17.14
N GLU A 143 -1.55 -14.28 16.49
CA GLU A 143 -2.95 -14.43 16.91
C GLU A 143 -3.04 -14.91 18.36
N ALA A 144 -2.28 -15.95 18.72
CA ALA A 144 -2.30 -16.53 20.05
C ALA A 144 -1.77 -15.54 21.12
N ALA A 145 -0.71 -14.81 20.84
CA ALA A 145 -0.16 -13.81 21.76
C ALA A 145 -1.18 -12.70 22.05
N ASN A 146 -1.82 -12.18 21.02
CA ASN A 146 -2.86 -11.15 21.16
C ASN A 146 -4.09 -11.65 21.92
N ILE A 147 -4.48 -12.92 21.74
CA ILE A 147 -5.57 -13.54 22.50
C ILE A 147 -5.16 -13.71 23.95
N ALA A 148 -3.97 -14.24 24.23
CA ALA A 148 -3.50 -14.50 25.59
C ALA A 148 -3.38 -13.22 26.42
N GLU A 149 -2.85 -12.14 25.85
CA GLU A 149 -2.76 -10.84 26.50
C GLU A 149 -4.12 -10.35 26.98
N ARG A 150 -5.12 -10.43 26.11
CA ARG A 150 -6.48 -9.96 26.41
C ARG A 150 -7.25 -10.90 27.33
N TRP A 151 -6.96 -12.19 27.27
CA TRP A 151 -7.53 -13.20 28.19
C TRP A 151 -7.06 -12.99 29.64
N LEU A 152 -5.84 -12.47 29.82
CA LEU A 152 -5.31 -12.11 31.14
C LEU A 152 -5.93 -10.82 31.67
N ALA A 153 -6.29 -9.88 30.79
CA ALA A 153 -6.84 -8.58 31.18
C ALA A 153 -8.36 -8.60 31.41
N GLU A 154 -9.10 -9.45 30.68
CA GLU A 154 -10.57 -9.50 30.68
C GLU A 154 -11.09 -10.78 31.32
N ARG A 155 -12.12 -10.65 32.15
CA ARG A 155 -12.73 -11.78 32.87
C ARG A 155 -13.96 -12.37 32.16
N ASP A 156 -14.56 -11.65 31.21
CA ASP A 156 -15.71 -12.12 30.43
C ASP A 156 -15.23 -13.04 29.28
N THR A 157 -14.97 -14.30 29.60
CA THR A 157 -14.51 -15.30 28.62
C THR A 157 -15.53 -15.51 27.50
N ALA A 158 -16.83 -15.40 27.79
CA ALA A 158 -17.87 -15.53 26.77
C ALA A 158 -17.83 -14.36 25.77
N MET A 159 -17.45 -13.14 26.20
CA MET A 159 -17.20 -12.02 25.29
C MET A 159 -16.00 -12.28 24.39
N LEU A 160 -14.90 -12.79 24.93
CA LEU A 160 -13.69 -13.10 24.15
C LEU A 160 -13.98 -14.19 23.12
N GLU A 161 -14.63 -15.28 23.51
CA GLU A 161 -14.98 -16.41 22.64
C GLU A 161 -15.88 -15.98 21.47
N ARG A 162 -16.95 -15.19 21.73
CA ARG A 162 -17.83 -14.71 20.67
C ARG A 162 -17.13 -13.69 19.74
N SER A 163 -16.19 -12.90 20.27
CA SER A 163 -15.39 -11.97 19.48
C SER A 163 -14.49 -12.69 18.48
N VAL A 164 -13.77 -13.72 18.95
CA VAL A 164 -12.97 -14.62 18.08
C VAL A 164 -13.84 -15.29 17.02
N ALA A 165 -14.98 -15.86 17.44
CA ALA A 165 -15.88 -16.57 16.54
C ALA A 165 -16.43 -15.63 15.44
N TYR A 166 -16.85 -14.42 15.81
CA TYR A 166 -17.35 -13.44 14.86
C TYR A 166 -16.25 -12.98 13.88
N GLY A 167 -15.05 -12.66 14.36
CA GLY A 167 -13.93 -12.28 13.50
C GLY A 167 -13.61 -13.34 12.44
N LYS A 168 -13.56 -14.62 12.85
CA LYS A 168 -13.34 -15.74 11.93
C LYS A 168 -14.48 -15.90 10.92
N ALA A 169 -15.74 -15.77 11.35
CA ALA A 169 -16.88 -15.86 10.45
C ALA A 169 -16.88 -14.74 9.40
N LEU A 170 -16.56 -13.51 9.82
CA LEU A 170 -16.41 -12.37 8.92
C LEU A 170 -15.31 -12.61 7.88
N ALA A 171 -14.14 -13.04 8.32
CA ALA A 171 -13.02 -13.30 7.41
C ALA A 171 -13.33 -14.39 6.39
N ARG A 172 -14.00 -15.48 6.80
CA ARG A 172 -14.42 -16.55 5.87
C ARG A 172 -15.34 -16.02 4.78
N ARG A 173 -16.30 -15.15 5.13
CA ARG A 173 -17.18 -14.54 4.14
C ARG A 173 -16.41 -13.63 3.19
N ILE A 174 -15.49 -12.83 3.70
CA ILE A 174 -14.61 -11.99 2.87
C ILE A 174 -13.74 -12.87 1.93
N LEU A 175 -13.19 -13.98 2.40
CA LEU A 175 -12.45 -14.93 1.58
C LEU A 175 -13.30 -15.57 0.46
N GLU A 176 -14.56 -15.89 0.73
CA GLU A 176 -15.49 -16.36 -0.30
C GLU A 176 -15.66 -15.33 -1.41
N ILE A 177 -15.84 -14.06 -1.05
CA ILE A 177 -15.94 -12.94 -2.00
C ILE A 177 -14.64 -12.76 -2.78
N ALA A 178 -13.49 -12.84 -2.09
CA ALA A 178 -12.18 -12.72 -2.71
C ALA A 178 -11.89 -13.83 -3.74
N ARG A 179 -12.42 -15.04 -3.53
CA ARG A 179 -12.26 -16.15 -4.49
C ARG A 179 -12.92 -15.89 -5.84
N THR A 180 -13.84 -14.95 -5.94
CA THR A 180 -14.62 -14.62 -7.14
C THR A 180 -14.20 -13.34 -7.84
N ASP A 181 -13.13 -12.68 -7.40
CA ASP A 181 -12.68 -11.40 -7.97
C ASP A 181 -11.79 -11.52 -9.22
N GLY A 182 -11.39 -12.73 -9.58
CA GLY A 182 -10.50 -13.01 -10.72
C GLY A 182 -9.00 -13.08 -10.35
N GLY A 183 -8.61 -12.64 -9.14
CA GLY A 183 -7.21 -12.67 -8.67
C GLY A 183 -6.84 -13.92 -7.85
N ASN A 184 -7.83 -14.78 -7.56
CA ASN A 184 -7.58 -15.96 -6.73
C ASN A 184 -6.70 -16.97 -7.45
N GLY A 185 -5.63 -17.43 -6.79
CA GLY A 185 -4.72 -18.43 -7.34
C GLY A 185 -3.77 -17.90 -8.43
N ALA A 186 -3.76 -16.60 -8.72
CA ALA A 186 -2.91 -16.00 -9.76
C ALA A 186 -1.42 -16.28 -9.55
N TRP A 187 -0.97 -16.47 -8.32
CA TRP A 187 0.40 -16.84 -7.98
C TRP A 187 0.86 -18.18 -8.60
N ALA A 188 -0.07 -19.06 -8.95
CA ALA A 188 0.22 -20.36 -9.59
C ALA A 188 0.36 -20.24 -11.11
N ASN A 189 -0.03 -19.12 -11.70
CA ASN A 189 -0.02 -18.91 -13.16
C ASN A 189 0.41 -17.47 -13.51
N LEU A 190 1.63 -17.13 -13.11
CA LEU A 190 2.20 -15.80 -13.34
C LEU A 190 2.43 -15.50 -14.82
N PHE A 191 2.79 -16.52 -15.60
CA PHE A 191 3.13 -16.46 -17.02
C PHE A 191 2.32 -17.50 -17.76
N PRO A 192 1.02 -17.27 -18.03
CA PRO A 192 0.14 -18.24 -18.67
C PRO A 192 0.63 -18.58 -20.08
N PRO A 193 0.99 -19.85 -20.37
CA PRO A 193 1.67 -20.23 -21.60
C PRO A 193 0.84 -20.02 -22.87
N ASP A 194 -0.48 -20.01 -22.73
CA ASP A 194 -1.42 -19.85 -23.85
C ASP A 194 -1.75 -18.38 -24.14
N TYR A 195 -1.14 -17.42 -23.41
CA TYR A 195 -1.39 -16.00 -23.65
C TYR A 195 -0.48 -15.47 -24.76
N GLU A 196 -1.08 -14.89 -25.79
CA GLU A 196 -0.39 -14.26 -26.89
C GLU A 196 -0.69 -12.76 -26.97
N LEU A 197 0.36 -11.96 -27.16
CA LEU A 197 0.22 -10.55 -27.44
C LEU A 197 -0.21 -10.32 -28.89
N PRO A 198 -0.95 -9.24 -29.19
CA PRO A 198 -1.35 -8.93 -30.56
C PRO A 198 -0.10 -8.70 -31.43
N PRO A 199 -0.08 -9.18 -32.68
CA PRO A 199 1.06 -9.02 -33.62
C PRO A 199 1.10 -7.63 -34.25
N ILE A 200 1.26 -6.58 -33.43
CA ILE A 200 1.28 -5.18 -33.88
C ILE A 200 2.69 -4.60 -33.81
N PRO A 201 3.03 -3.60 -34.63
CA PRO A 201 4.30 -2.89 -34.52
C PRO A 201 4.48 -2.25 -33.14
N GLY A 202 5.69 -2.33 -32.60
CA GLY A 202 6.00 -1.72 -31.29
C GLY A 202 5.49 -2.52 -30.08
N VAL A 203 4.96 -3.73 -30.29
CA VAL A 203 4.52 -4.59 -29.20
C VAL A 203 5.68 -4.98 -28.29
N TRP A 204 5.40 -5.14 -27.03
CA TRP A 204 6.35 -5.60 -26.01
C TRP A 204 7.04 -6.92 -26.41
N LYS A 205 8.32 -7.01 -26.07
CA LYS A 205 9.13 -8.22 -26.21
C LYS A 205 9.91 -8.44 -24.92
N PRO A 206 10.23 -9.70 -24.55
CA PRO A 206 11.10 -10.00 -23.42
C PRO A 206 12.42 -9.22 -23.53
N THR A 207 12.83 -8.65 -22.41
CA THR A 207 14.04 -7.80 -22.32
C THR A 207 15.24 -8.56 -21.79
N SER A 208 15.02 -9.75 -21.23
CA SER A 208 16.07 -10.69 -20.80
C SER A 208 15.80 -12.06 -21.39
N PRO A 209 16.83 -12.83 -21.80
CA PRO A 209 16.69 -14.21 -22.26
C PRO A 209 16.09 -15.17 -21.23
N ASP A 210 16.26 -14.85 -19.95
CA ASP A 210 15.77 -15.66 -18.82
C ASP A 210 14.27 -15.44 -18.58
N LEU A 211 13.70 -14.35 -19.12
CA LEU A 211 12.27 -14.06 -19.12
C LEU A 211 11.63 -14.77 -20.30
N GLY A 212 10.68 -15.63 -20.04
CA GLY A 212 9.89 -16.27 -21.10
C GLY A 212 9.21 -15.28 -22.04
N SER A 213 8.66 -15.77 -23.14
CA SER A 213 7.95 -14.95 -24.16
C SER A 213 6.63 -14.36 -23.68
N VAL A 214 6.10 -14.84 -22.56
CA VAL A 214 4.81 -14.43 -22.00
C VAL A 214 5.03 -13.35 -20.94
N PRO A 215 4.30 -12.23 -21.00
CA PRO A 215 4.39 -11.20 -19.99
C PRO A 215 3.68 -11.61 -18.69
N LEU A 216 4.06 -10.97 -17.58
CA LEU A 216 3.59 -11.27 -16.22
C LEU A 216 2.09 -10.94 -16.05
N LEU A 217 1.30 -11.91 -15.58
CA LEU A 217 -0.08 -11.76 -15.10
C LEU A 217 -1.05 -11.06 -16.09
N PRO A 218 -1.14 -11.43 -17.37
CA PRO A 218 -2.05 -10.77 -18.31
C PRO A 218 -3.52 -10.81 -17.86
N GLN A 219 -3.93 -11.86 -17.15
CA GLN A 219 -5.27 -12.02 -16.60
C GLN A 219 -5.62 -10.97 -15.54
N TRP A 220 -4.62 -10.28 -14.94
CA TRP A 220 -4.87 -9.27 -13.91
C TRP A 220 -5.66 -8.06 -14.42
N ALA A 221 -5.61 -7.80 -15.72
CA ALA A 221 -6.43 -6.78 -16.38
C ALA A 221 -7.95 -7.03 -16.25
N SER A 222 -8.36 -8.25 -15.91
CA SER A 222 -9.77 -8.64 -15.71
C SER A 222 -10.15 -8.82 -14.25
N VAL A 223 -9.24 -8.57 -13.32
CA VAL A 223 -9.54 -8.62 -11.88
C VAL A 223 -10.52 -7.51 -11.53
N ARG A 224 -11.46 -7.83 -10.64
CA ARG A 224 -12.47 -6.86 -10.19
C ARG A 224 -11.83 -5.71 -9.40
N MET A 225 -12.05 -4.48 -9.85
CA MET A 225 -11.78 -3.29 -9.05
C MET A 225 -12.75 -3.24 -7.88
N LEU A 226 -12.27 -2.83 -6.71
CA LEU A 226 -13.01 -2.90 -5.46
C LEU A 226 -13.75 -1.59 -5.15
N ALA A 227 -13.15 -0.46 -5.51
CA ALA A 227 -13.71 0.85 -5.15
C ALA A 227 -13.71 1.85 -6.31
N CYS A 228 -12.76 1.77 -7.24
CA CYS A 228 -12.74 2.68 -8.38
C CYS A 228 -13.64 2.23 -9.52
N SER A 229 -14.04 3.19 -10.34
CA SER A 229 -14.73 2.93 -11.60
C SER A 229 -13.75 2.44 -12.68
N ASP A 230 -14.27 1.68 -13.66
CA ASP A 230 -13.50 1.30 -14.83
C ASP A 230 -13.35 2.49 -15.78
N SER A 231 -12.37 3.33 -15.50
CA SER A 231 -12.18 4.57 -16.20
C SER A 231 -11.22 4.44 -17.38
N SER A 232 -11.44 5.27 -18.39
CA SER A 232 -10.61 5.27 -19.60
C SER A 232 -9.16 5.65 -19.28
N VAL A 233 -8.24 4.80 -19.71
CA VAL A 233 -6.81 5.12 -19.73
C VAL A 233 -6.51 5.87 -21.02
N PRO A 234 -5.86 7.06 -20.97
CA PRO A 234 -5.47 7.78 -22.18
C PRO A 234 -4.51 6.93 -23.04
N PRO A 235 -4.58 6.97 -24.36
CA PRO A 235 -3.64 6.23 -25.21
C PRO A 235 -2.23 6.84 -25.12
N PRO A 236 -1.18 6.00 -25.21
CA PRO A 236 0.19 6.49 -25.37
C PRO A 236 0.38 7.14 -26.76
N PRO A 237 1.49 7.87 -27.00
CA PRO A 237 1.89 8.27 -28.34
C PRO A 237 1.94 7.07 -29.28
N ALA A 238 1.48 7.26 -30.51
CA ALA A 238 1.50 6.21 -31.52
C ALA A 238 2.94 5.73 -31.77
N TYR A 239 3.13 4.41 -31.81
CA TYR A 239 4.44 3.84 -32.11
C TYR A 239 4.93 4.31 -33.48
N SER A 240 6.16 4.75 -33.54
CA SER A 240 6.82 5.16 -34.79
C SER A 240 8.34 5.10 -34.62
N THR A 241 9.01 4.71 -35.70
CA THR A 241 10.47 4.74 -35.84
C THR A 241 10.99 5.99 -36.55
N ASP A 242 10.08 6.88 -36.96
CA ASP A 242 10.43 8.18 -37.56
C ASP A 242 11.09 9.08 -36.49
N PRO A 243 12.32 9.60 -36.74
CA PRO A 243 13.01 10.48 -35.81
C PRO A 243 12.24 11.76 -35.44
N SER A 244 11.29 12.20 -36.27
CA SER A 244 10.44 13.36 -35.98
C SER A 244 9.22 13.05 -35.12
N SER A 245 8.95 11.76 -34.81
CA SER A 245 7.78 11.34 -34.05
C SER A 245 7.93 11.56 -32.54
N ALA A 246 6.82 11.77 -31.85
CA ALA A 246 6.80 11.88 -30.39
C ALA A 246 7.29 10.61 -29.68
N PHE A 247 7.03 9.42 -30.26
CA PHE A 247 7.48 8.15 -29.68
C PHE A 247 9.00 8.01 -29.75
N TYR A 248 9.60 8.31 -30.91
CA TYR A 248 11.06 8.30 -31.08
C TYR A 248 11.74 9.33 -30.17
N ALA A 249 11.21 10.55 -30.10
CA ALA A 249 11.72 11.59 -29.21
C ALA A 249 11.69 11.18 -27.73
N ALA A 250 10.64 10.45 -27.30
CA ALA A 250 10.57 9.94 -25.94
C ALA A 250 11.64 8.86 -25.67
N ALA A 251 11.91 7.97 -26.63
CA ALA A 251 12.97 6.97 -26.50
C ALA A 251 14.37 7.61 -26.48
N ASP A 252 14.61 8.60 -27.33
CA ASP A 252 15.86 9.36 -27.37
C ASP A 252 16.08 10.16 -26.07
N ALA A 253 15.00 10.68 -25.45
CA ALA A 253 15.08 11.33 -24.15
C ALA A 253 15.57 10.36 -23.06
N VAL A 254 15.04 9.13 -23.00
CA VAL A 254 15.52 8.10 -22.06
C VAL A 254 16.98 7.76 -22.33
N HIS A 255 17.37 7.57 -23.60
CA HIS A 255 18.75 7.26 -23.98
C HIS A 255 19.73 8.34 -23.49
N ARG A 256 19.42 9.61 -23.77
CA ARG A 256 20.25 10.75 -23.33
C ARG A 256 20.30 10.89 -21.83
N GLN A 257 19.20 10.69 -21.13
CA GLN A 257 19.13 10.75 -19.69
C GLN A 257 20.02 9.67 -19.05
N MET A 258 19.97 8.45 -19.56
CA MET A 258 20.80 7.35 -19.04
C MET A 258 22.29 7.58 -19.28
N ALA A 259 22.66 8.18 -20.41
CA ALA A 259 24.06 8.54 -20.69
C ALA A 259 24.64 9.62 -19.73
N GLN A 260 23.77 10.35 -19.02
CA GLN A 260 24.14 11.41 -18.08
C GLN A 260 23.80 11.08 -16.63
N ALA A 261 23.26 9.87 -16.36
CA ALA A 261 22.84 9.49 -15.02
C ALA A 261 24.02 9.42 -14.05
N THR A 262 23.87 10.06 -12.91
CA THR A 262 24.85 10.00 -11.81
C THR A 262 24.64 8.76 -10.94
N GLU A 263 25.67 8.30 -10.23
CA GLU A 263 25.53 7.17 -9.30
C GLU A 263 24.45 7.42 -8.23
N LEU A 264 24.31 8.65 -7.74
CA LEU A 264 23.24 9.00 -6.78
C LEU A 264 21.84 8.78 -7.36
N GLN A 265 21.62 9.10 -8.63
CA GLN A 265 20.36 8.85 -9.34
C GLN A 265 20.11 7.35 -9.53
N LEU A 266 21.15 6.61 -9.91
CA LEU A 266 21.08 5.16 -10.06
C LEU A 266 20.83 4.45 -8.73
N ASP A 267 21.39 4.94 -7.63
CA ASP A 267 21.09 4.44 -6.29
C ASP A 267 19.65 4.72 -5.89
N GLY A 268 19.09 5.86 -6.28
CA GLY A 268 17.67 6.16 -6.14
C GLY A 268 16.80 5.15 -6.90
N ALA A 269 17.13 4.88 -8.15
CA ALA A 269 16.42 3.91 -8.97
C ALA A 269 16.51 2.48 -8.38
N ARG A 270 17.68 2.06 -7.90
CA ARG A 270 17.86 0.75 -7.22
C ARG A 270 17.05 0.67 -5.92
N TYR A 271 16.94 1.77 -5.18
CA TYR A 271 16.20 1.83 -3.92
C TYR A 271 14.71 1.57 -4.13
N TRP A 272 14.11 2.19 -5.13
CA TRP A 272 12.67 2.09 -5.43
C TRP A 272 12.30 0.99 -6.42
N SER A 273 13.27 0.20 -6.89
CA SER A 273 12.99 -0.84 -7.89
C SER A 273 12.18 -2.01 -7.37
N ASP A 274 12.30 -2.33 -6.08
CA ASP A 274 11.64 -3.46 -5.42
C ASP A 274 11.47 -4.70 -6.35
N PRO A 275 12.59 -5.28 -6.85
CA PRO A 275 12.52 -6.26 -7.92
C PRO A 275 11.77 -7.51 -7.50
N PHE A 276 10.86 -7.94 -8.34
CA PHE A 276 10.04 -9.13 -8.17
C PHE A 276 10.83 -10.34 -7.65
N GLY A 277 10.36 -10.95 -6.56
CA GLY A 277 10.95 -12.14 -5.95
C GLY A 277 12.27 -11.93 -5.20
N ARG A 278 12.75 -10.70 -5.05
CA ARG A 278 14.04 -10.37 -4.40
C ARG A 278 13.99 -9.32 -3.31
N ALA A 279 12.85 -8.67 -3.12
CA ALA A 279 12.67 -7.56 -2.20
C ALA A 279 11.29 -7.62 -1.56
N PRO A 280 11.02 -6.79 -0.56
CA PRO A 280 9.62 -6.47 -0.29
C PRO A 280 8.99 -6.02 -1.61
N THR A 281 7.74 -6.41 -1.83
CA THR A 281 7.00 -5.92 -2.98
C THR A 281 6.85 -4.40 -2.86
N PHE A 282 6.73 -3.68 -3.97
CA PHE A 282 6.54 -2.24 -3.93
C PHE A 282 5.32 -1.81 -3.07
N PRO A 283 4.14 -2.50 -3.12
CA PRO A 283 3.06 -2.24 -2.16
C PRO A 283 3.47 -2.48 -0.70
N GLY A 284 4.27 -3.50 -0.44
CA GLY A 284 4.79 -3.79 0.90
C GLY A 284 5.71 -2.69 1.43
N HIS A 285 6.54 -2.14 0.57
CA HIS A 285 7.41 -1.00 0.87
C HIS A 285 6.57 0.22 1.28
N LEU A 286 5.57 0.60 0.49
CA LEU A 286 4.67 1.71 0.81
C LEU A 286 3.85 1.46 2.09
N MET A 287 3.44 0.22 2.35
CA MET A 287 2.77 -0.16 3.61
C MET A 287 3.69 -0.02 4.82
N ARG A 288 4.99 -0.32 4.71
CA ARG A 288 5.97 -0.08 5.78
C ARG A 288 6.10 1.40 6.11
N ILE A 289 6.14 2.26 5.09
CA ILE A 289 6.16 3.71 5.30
C ILE A 289 4.89 4.17 6.01
N ALA A 290 3.71 3.74 5.56
CA ALA A 290 2.45 4.06 6.22
C ALA A 290 2.42 3.57 7.68
N THR A 291 2.86 2.34 7.94
CA THR A 291 2.98 1.77 9.30
C THR A 291 3.92 2.59 10.19
N GLN A 292 5.04 3.04 9.64
CA GLN A 292 5.97 3.91 10.36
C GLN A 292 5.30 5.24 10.72
N LEU A 293 4.59 5.87 9.79
CA LEU A 293 3.90 7.14 10.04
C LEU A 293 2.81 7.00 11.12
N ILE A 294 2.02 5.93 11.10
CA ILE A 294 1.04 5.65 12.15
C ILE A 294 1.73 5.56 13.52
N ARG A 295 2.88 4.89 13.62
CA ARG A 295 3.61 4.71 14.88
C ARG A 295 4.27 5.96 15.43
N THR A 296 4.43 6.99 14.64
CA THR A 296 5.05 8.27 15.10
C THR A 296 4.07 9.20 15.79
N GLY A 297 2.76 8.94 15.70
CA GLY A 297 1.73 9.81 16.26
C GLY A 297 0.81 9.10 17.28
N PRO A 298 -0.06 9.85 17.94
CA PRO A 298 -1.02 9.33 18.92
C PRO A 298 -2.28 8.74 18.24
N TYR A 299 -2.09 8.03 17.13
CA TYR A 299 -3.20 7.48 16.37
C TYR A 299 -3.77 6.24 17.02
N ARG A 300 -5.06 5.99 16.82
CA ARG A 300 -5.80 4.87 17.38
C ARG A 300 -6.16 3.85 16.30
N MET A 301 -6.52 2.64 16.73
CA MET A 301 -6.83 1.53 15.83
C MET A 301 -7.87 1.87 14.76
N GLY A 302 -8.86 2.69 15.08
CA GLY A 302 -9.86 3.16 14.09
C GLY A 302 -9.25 4.00 12.97
N PHE A 303 -8.35 4.93 13.30
CA PHE A 303 -7.60 5.69 12.29
C PHE A 303 -6.78 4.74 11.40
N GLY A 304 -6.03 3.83 12.01
CA GLY A 304 -5.27 2.82 11.28
C GLY A 304 -6.15 1.96 10.38
N ALA A 305 -7.35 1.57 10.85
CA ALA A 305 -8.28 0.77 10.07
C ALA A 305 -8.77 1.50 8.81
N VAL A 306 -9.13 2.78 8.93
CA VAL A 306 -9.54 3.61 7.80
C VAL A 306 -8.39 3.82 6.82
N LEU A 307 -7.21 4.17 7.34
CA LEU A 307 -6.04 4.42 6.50
C LEU A 307 -5.62 3.18 5.74
N TYR A 308 -5.45 2.04 6.40
CA TYR A 308 -5.07 0.79 5.74
C TYR A 308 -6.12 0.29 4.74
N LEU A 309 -7.42 0.52 5.01
CA LEU A 309 -8.48 0.24 4.04
C LEU A 309 -8.28 1.05 2.77
N ARG A 310 -8.18 2.39 2.90
CA ARG A 310 -8.03 3.29 1.75
C ARG A 310 -6.76 3.00 0.96
N LEU A 311 -5.63 2.77 1.65
CA LEU A 311 -4.35 2.42 1.01
C LEU A 311 -4.43 1.08 0.28
N GLY A 312 -4.98 0.05 0.92
CA GLY A 312 -5.13 -1.26 0.30
C GLY A 312 -5.99 -1.23 -0.95
N LEU A 313 -7.14 -0.54 -0.88
CA LEU A 313 -8.03 -0.36 -2.03
C LEU A 313 -7.35 0.40 -3.18
N ALA A 314 -6.63 1.49 -2.87
CA ALA A 314 -5.93 2.29 -3.87
C ALA A 314 -4.81 1.52 -4.56
N MET A 315 -4.02 0.75 -3.81
CA MET A 315 -2.98 -0.09 -4.38
C MET A 315 -3.57 -1.18 -5.27
N HIS A 316 -4.60 -1.89 -4.79
CA HIS A 316 -5.26 -2.94 -5.56
C HIS A 316 -5.85 -2.41 -6.87
N ASP A 317 -6.70 -1.40 -6.78
CA ASP A 317 -7.38 -0.83 -7.94
C ASP A 317 -6.37 -0.14 -8.87
N GLY A 318 -5.33 0.47 -8.32
CA GLY A 318 -4.21 1.03 -9.07
C GLY A 318 -3.49 -0.03 -9.92
N TYR A 319 -3.19 -1.19 -9.36
CA TYR A 319 -2.58 -2.28 -10.12
C TYR A 319 -3.54 -2.87 -11.17
N VAL A 320 -4.82 -3.03 -10.86
CA VAL A 320 -5.79 -3.49 -11.86
C VAL A 320 -5.86 -2.50 -13.04
N LEU A 321 -5.90 -1.19 -12.75
CA LEU A 321 -5.93 -0.16 -13.77
C LEU A 321 -4.64 -0.11 -14.59
N ALA A 322 -3.47 -0.24 -13.94
CA ALA A 322 -2.19 -0.33 -14.63
C ALA A 322 -2.13 -1.54 -15.56
N TRP A 323 -2.60 -2.70 -15.12
CA TRP A 323 -2.64 -3.92 -15.93
C TRP A 323 -3.61 -3.80 -17.11
N LYS A 324 -4.78 -3.18 -16.91
CA LYS A 324 -5.70 -2.83 -18.02
C LYS A 324 -4.99 -1.97 -19.09
N ALA A 325 -4.22 -0.97 -18.65
CA ALA A 325 -3.44 -0.13 -19.55
C ALA A 325 -2.36 -0.92 -20.29
N LYS A 326 -1.54 -1.70 -19.56
CA LYS A 326 -0.44 -2.50 -20.11
C LYS A 326 -0.90 -3.48 -21.18
N TYR A 327 -2.02 -4.15 -20.96
CA TYR A 327 -2.52 -5.17 -21.88
C TYR A 327 -3.46 -4.62 -22.98
N ARG A 328 -3.99 -3.41 -22.79
CA ARG A 328 -4.67 -2.66 -23.85
C ARG A 328 -3.69 -1.99 -24.82
N TYR A 329 -2.57 -1.50 -24.31
CA TYR A 329 -1.52 -0.82 -25.05
C TYR A 329 -0.17 -1.51 -24.79
N PRO A 330 0.06 -2.71 -25.33
CA PRO A 330 1.22 -3.53 -24.96
C PRO A 330 2.50 -3.06 -25.65
N ILE A 331 2.90 -1.81 -25.43
CA ILE A 331 4.08 -1.21 -26.06
C ILE A 331 5.39 -1.71 -25.44
N MET A 332 6.43 -1.69 -26.28
CA MET A 332 7.77 -2.14 -25.91
C MET A 332 8.44 -1.18 -24.90
N ARG A 333 9.34 -1.74 -24.10
CA ARG A 333 10.19 -0.99 -23.18
C ARG A 333 11.22 -0.12 -23.93
N PRO A 334 11.68 1.00 -23.33
CA PRO A 334 12.74 1.84 -23.90
C PRO A 334 13.96 1.05 -24.32
N GLN A 335 14.39 0.07 -23.51
CA GLN A 335 15.52 -0.80 -23.82
C GLN A 335 15.40 -1.46 -25.21
N THR A 336 14.23 -1.99 -25.52
CA THR A 336 13.98 -2.68 -26.80
C THR A 336 14.04 -1.70 -27.98
N PHE A 337 13.43 -0.52 -27.83
CA PHE A 337 13.42 0.49 -28.88
C PHE A 337 14.81 1.09 -29.09
N ILE A 338 15.48 1.49 -28.01
CA ILE A 338 16.81 2.13 -28.07
C ILE A 338 17.83 1.16 -28.70
N ALA A 339 17.84 -0.10 -28.28
CA ALA A 339 18.76 -1.09 -28.84
C ALA A 339 18.53 -1.38 -30.33
N ALA A 340 17.28 -1.23 -30.81
CA ALA A 340 16.93 -1.48 -32.21
C ALA A 340 17.20 -0.26 -33.12
N TYR A 341 17.03 0.99 -32.62
CA TYR A 341 16.93 2.15 -33.50
C TYR A 341 17.87 3.33 -33.15
N LEU A 342 18.47 3.35 -31.94
CA LEU A 342 19.36 4.43 -31.50
C LEU A 342 20.78 3.96 -31.20
N ASP A 343 20.94 2.98 -30.28
CA ASP A 343 22.24 2.43 -29.87
C ASP A 343 22.12 0.93 -29.58
N SER A 344 22.66 0.11 -30.45
CA SER A 344 22.62 -1.36 -30.31
C SER A 344 23.35 -1.90 -29.06
N ARG A 345 24.20 -1.08 -28.45
CA ARG A 345 24.93 -1.43 -27.22
C ARG A 345 24.23 -0.97 -25.96
N TYR A 346 23.13 -0.24 -26.10
CA TYR A 346 22.39 0.27 -24.92
C TYR A 346 21.98 -0.85 -23.97
N ARG A 347 22.26 -0.65 -22.71
CA ARG A 347 21.79 -1.49 -21.61
C ARG A 347 21.29 -0.56 -20.51
N PRO A 348 20.04 -0.73 -20.03
CA PRO A 348 19.53 0.06 -18.90
C PRO A 348 20.28 -0.32 -17.62
N PRO A 349 20.35 0.58 -16.64
CA PRO A 349 20.98 0.33 -15.34
C PRO A 349 20.23 -0.69 -14.49
N LEU A 350 18.92 -0.84 -14.73
CA LEU A 350 18.06 -1.81 -14.07
C LEU A 350 17.42 -2.75 -15.08
N GLU A 351 17.14 -3.97 -14.63
CA GLU A 351 16.39 -4.94 -15.41
C GLU A 351 14.94 -4.44 -15.60
N SER A 352 14.48 -4.46 -16.85
CA SER A 352 13.10 -4.08 -17.15
C SER A 352 12.12 -5.14 -16.64
N PRO A 353 11.04 -4.76 -15.95
CA PRO A 353 10.03 -5.71 -15.50
C PRO A 353 9.42 -6.50 -16.68
N PRO A 354 9.03 -7.78 -16.46
CA PRO A 354 8.49 -8.65 -17.51
C PRO A 354 7.03 -8.31 -17.86
N THR A 355 6.74 -7.05 -18.08
CA THR A 355 5.41 -6.53 -18.46
C THR A 355 5.53 -5.50 -19.57
N PRO A 356 4.47 -5.30 -20.38
CA PRO A 356 4.38 -4.15 -21.27
C PRO A 356 4.64 -2.84 -20.52
N GLU A 357 5.11 -1.85 -21.25
CA GLU A 357 5.65 -0.63 -20.63
C GLU A 357 4.55 0.26 -20.04
N TYR A 358 3.48 0.54 -20.77
CA TYR A 358 2.51 1.59 -20.50
C TYR A 358 1.35 1.10 -19.62
N VAL A 359 1.04 1.72 -18.49
CA VAL A 359 1.68 2.84 -17.81
C VAL A 359 2.69 2.33 -16.76
N SER A 360 3.51 3.22 -16.16
CA SER A 360 4.32 2.86 -14.98
C SER A 360 3.40 2.55 -13.79
N ASP A 361 3.38 1.31 -13.38
CA ASP A 361 2.56 0.84 -12.25
C ASP A 361 3.05 1.42 -10.91
N HIS A 362 4.37 1.50 -10.70
CA HIS A 362 4.93 2.12 -9.50
C HIS A 362 4.56 3.61 -9.40
N ALA A 363 4.66 4.38 -10.48
CA ALA A 363 4.27 5.78 -10.48
C ALA A 363 2.78 5.98 -10.17
N LEU A 364 1.90 5.13 -10.72
CA LEU A 364 0.47 5.18 -10.45
C LEU A 364 0.17 4.88 -8.99
N VAL A 365 0.66 3.75 -8.50
CA VAL A 365 0.38 3.27 -7.14
C VAL A 365 1.02 4.19 -6.08
N ALA A 366 2.24 4.69 -6.32
CA ALA A 366 2.87 5.67 -5.43
C ALA A 366 2.04 6.95 -5.34
N THR A 367 1.62 7.51 -6.49
CA THR A 367 0.83 8.74 -6.49
C THR A 367 -0.47 8.53 -5.71
N ALA A 368 -1.23 7.47 -6.00
CA ALA A 368 -2.47 7.19 -5.30
C ALA A 368 -2.26 7.02 -3.77
N THR A 369 -1.25 6.26 -3.38
CA THR A 369 -0.90 6.01 -1.98
C THR A 369 -0.52 7.30 -1.25
N ILE A 370 0.37 8.11 -1.85
CA ILE A 370 0.85 9.34 -1.20
C ILE A 370 -0.27 10.37 -1.08
N ARG A 371 -1.19 10.50 -2.05
CA ARG A 371 -2.36 11.38 -1.93
C ARG A 371 -3.29 10.98 -0.78
N ILE A 372 -3.49 9.68 -0.59
CA ILE A 372 -4.26 9.16 0.57
C ILE A 372 -3.55 9.44 1.89
N LEU A 373 -2.21 9.28 1.94
CA LEU A 373 -1.44 9.64 3.13
C LEU A 373 -1.52 11.14 3.43
N GLN A 374 -1.46 12.00 2.40
CA GLN A 374 -1.61 13.45 2.57
C GLN A 374 -2.99 13.83 3.12
N ASP A 375 -4.06 13.21 2.61
CA ASP A 375 -5.42 13.42 3.14
C ASP A 375 -5.51 12.98 4.61
N ALA A 376 -5.04 11.78 4.92
CA ALA A 376 -5.12 11.21 6.26
C ALA A 376 -4.30 11.99 7.30
N PHE A 377 -3.16 12.54 6.93
CA PHE A 377 -2.29 13.32 7.82
C PHE A 377 -2.43 14.84 7.64
N ALA A 378 -3.51 15.29 6.98
CA ALA A 378 -3.87 16.70 6.94
C ALA A 378 -4.33 17.20 8.32
N GLN A 379 -4.48 18.55 8.48
CA GLN A 379 -5.02 19.11 9.71
C GLN A 379 -6.37 18.46 10.07
N PRO A 380 -6.68 18.16 11.34
CA PRO A 380 -6.00 18.66 12.55
C PRO A 380 -4.85 17.80 13.10
N TYR A 381 -4.40 16.78 12.37
CA TYR A 381 -3.35 15.90 12.85
C TYR A 381 -1.97 16.59 12.89
N PRO A 382 -1.02 16.12 13.74
CA PRO A 382 0.34 16.61 13.72
C PRO A 382 0.95 16.50 12.33
N GLN A 383 1.61 17.56 11.88
CA GLN A 383 2.32 17.50 10.59
C GLN A 383 3.46 16.50 10.67
N ILE A 384 3.66 15.79 9.58
CA ILE A 384 4.81 14.90 9.42
C ILE A 384 6.05 15.77 9.31
N GLU A 385 6.89 15.77 10.35
CA GLU A 385 8.13 16.55 10.37
C GLU A 385 9.26 15.87 9.59
N ARG A 386 9.25 14.54 9.56
CA ARG A 386 10.26 13.72 8.91
C ARG A 386 9.76 12.32 8.62
N ILE A 387 10.06 11.83 7.45
CA ILE A 387 9.85 10.44 7.03
C ILE A 387 11.25 9.84 6.85
N THR A 388 11.59 8.82 7.63
CA THR A 388 12.85 8.09 7.46
C THR A 388 12.55 6.68 7.00
N ASP A 389 12.66 6.44 5.71
CA ASP A 389 12.49 5.12 5.16
C ASP A 389 13.74 4.25 5.39
N ARG A 390 13.56 3.12 6.05
CA ARG A 390 14.59 2.15 6.38
C ARG A 390 14.35 0.78 5.77
N THR A 391 13.43 0.68 4.83
CA THR A 391 12.95 -0.60 4.28
C THR A 391 14.09 -1.47 3.75
N HIS A 392 15.12 -0.88 3.17
CA HIS A 392 16.22 -1.61 2.55
C HIS A 392 17.55 -1.62 3.31
N VAL A 393 17.56 -1.19 4.57
CA VAL A 393 18.79 -1.17 5.38
C VAL A 393 19.40 -2.57 5.52
N GLU A 394 18.57 -3.58 5.72
CA GLU A 394 19.03 -4.99 5.81
C GLU A 394 19.65 -5.51 4.48
N ARG A 395 19.35 -4.84 3.37
CA ARG A 395 19.92 -5.13 2.04
C ARG A 395 21.17 -4.30 1.75
N GLY A 396 21.67 -3.54 2.73
CA GLY A 396 22.87 -2.72 2.63
C GLY A 396 22.64 -1.36 1.95
N LEU A 397 21.39 -0.94 1.71
CA LEU A 397 21.09 0.39 1.19
C LEU A 397 20.95 1.38 2.34
N LEU A 398 21.37 2.63 2.11
CA LEU A 398 21.25 3.68 3.12
C LEU A 398 19.78 4.08 3.30
N PRO A 399 19.38 4.47 4.53
CA PRO A 399 18.06 5.05 4.76
C PRO A 399 17.86 6.30 3.91
N ARG A 400 16.61 6.57 3.53
CA ARG A 400 16.25 7.81 2.83
C ARG A 400 15.35 8.66 3.73
N ASP A 401 15.65 9.96 3.76
CA ASP A 401 14.95 10.93 4.59
C ASP A 401 14.20 11.95 3.74
N TYR A 402 12.95 12.22 4.10
CA TYR A 402 12.08 13.18 3.44
C TYR A 402 11.44 14.09 4.49
N ARG A 403 11.26 15.37 4.15
CA ARG A 403 10.55 16.34 5.01
C ARG A 403 9.07 16.37 4.76
N THR A 404 8.64 15.97 3.57
CA THR A 404 7.24 15.96 3.17
C THR A 404 6.90 14.71 2.35
N LEU A 405 5.63 14.38 2.30
CA LEU A 405 5.11 13.34 1.41
C LEU A 405 5.28 13.70 -0.08
N ASP A 406 5.31 15.00 -0.42
CA ASP A 406 5.61 15.42 -1.80
C ASP A 406 7.08 15.18 -2.17
N GLU A 407 8.03 15.38 -1.24
CA GLU A 407 9.44 15.02 -1.47
C GLU A 407 9.59 13.50 -1.69
N LEU A 408 8.89 12.69 -0.90
CA LEU A 408 8.85 11.24 -1.05
C LEU A 408 8.30 10.84 -2.43
N LEU A 409 7.14 11.38 -2.83
CA LEU A 409 6.56 11.10 -4.14
C LEU A 409 7.49 11.54 -5.29
N ALA A 410 8.08 12.72 -5.17
CA ALA A 410 8.99 13.23 -6.18
C ALA A 410 10.23 12.33 -6.37
N ASP A 411 10.76 11.75 -5.28
CA ASP A 411 11.89 10.80 -5.34
C ASP A 411 11.49 9.49 -6.02
N ILE A 412 10.31 8.94 -5.72
CA ILE A 412 9.78 7.75 -6.39
C ILE A 412 9.60 7.98 -7.89
N LEU A 413 8.96 9.08 -8.27
CA LEU A 413 8.75 9.42 -9.69
C LEU A 413 10.06 9.70 -10.43
N ALA A 414 11.05 10.27 -9.76
CA ALA A 414 12.37 10.45 -10.30
C ALA A 414 13.10 9.12 -10.48
N ALA A 415 12.98 8.20 -9.52
CA ALA A 415 13.56 6.86 -9.60
C ALA A 415 13.02 6.06 -10.81
N GLU A 416 11.72 6.19 -11.12
CA GLU A 416 11.12 5.58 -12.32
C GLU A 416 11.78 6.09 -13.61
N ARG A 417 12.13 7.39 -13.68
CA ARG A 417 12.90 7.96 -14.80
C ARG A 417 14.32 7.42 -14.84
N TRP A 418 15.01 7.42 -13.69
CA TRP A 418 16.41 6.99 -13.59
C TRP A 418 16.61 5.48 -13.74
N SER A 419 15.52 4.70 -13.69
CA SER A 419 15.55 3.27 -13.98
C SER A 419 15.89 2.98 -15.45
N GLY A 420 15.53 3.91 -16.37
CA GLY A 420 15.64 3.72 -17.81
C GLY A 420 14.64 2.71 -18.38
N THR A 421 13.67 2.28 -17.59
CA THR A 421 12.68 1.24 -17.95
C THR A 421 11.35 1.81 -18.42
N HIS A 422 11.10 3.11 -18.21
CA HIS A 422 9.87 3.81 -18.57
C HIS A 422 10.10 5.06 -19.40
N TYR A 423 9.11 5.38 -20.26
CA TYR A 423 9.06 6.67 -20.96
C TYR A 423 8.42 7.74 -20.06
N ASP A 424 8.81 9.01 -20.25
CA ASP A 424 8.23 10.12 -19.47
C ASP A 424 6.71 10.26 -19.63
N PHE A 425 6.17 10.01 -20.83
CA PHE A 425 4.73 10.03 -21.06
C PHE A 425 3.98 8.95 -20.25
N SER A 426 4.63 7.81 -20.01
CA SER A 426 4.09 6.71 -19.22
C SER A 426 4.01 7.07 -17.73
N ILE A 427 5.06 7.69 -17.21
CA ILE A 427 5.11 8.17 -15.82
C ILE A 427 4.08 9.29 -15.59
N ALA A 428 3.98 10.23 -16.54
CA ALA A 428 3.01 11.32 -16.46
C ALA A 428 1.56 10.83 -16.48
N ALA A 429 1.24 9.92 -17.40
CA ALA A 429 -0.08 9.29 -17.46
C ALA A 429 -0.40 8.49 -16.19
N ALA A 430 0.58 7.74 -15.67
CA ALA A 430 0.47 6.99 -14.44
C ALA A 430 0.16 7.88 -13.23
N SER A 431 0.88 9.00 -13.08
CA SER A 431 0.63 9.96 -11.98
C SER A 431 -0.79 10.55 -12.07
N ALA A 432 -1.24 10.94 -13.27
CA ALA A 432 -2.60 11.45 -13.45
C ALA A 432 -3.67 10.41 -13.11
N LEU A 433 -3.43 9.12 -13.44
CA LEU A 433 -4.29 8.01 -13.05
C LEU A 433 -4.27 7.79 -11.54
N GLY A 434 -3.11 7.92 -10.90
CA GLY A 434 -2.96 7.80 -9.45
C GLY A 434 -3.73 8.86 -8.68
N GLU A 435 -3.70 10.13 -9.13
CA GLU A 435 -4.51 11.21 -8.56
C GLU A 435 -6.01 10.87 -8.62
N ARG A 436 -6.47 10.35 -9.75
CA ARG A 436 -7.87 9.94 -9.92
C ARG A 436 -8.25 8.77 -9.03
N VAL A 437 -7.40 7.73 -8.94
CA VAL A 437 -7.62 6.59 -8.04
C VAL A 437 -7.75 7.08 -6.60
N ALA A 438 -6.86 7.95 -6.13
CA ALA A 438 -6.95 8.51 -4.79
C ALA A 438 -8.26 9.26 -4.56
N GLY A 439 -8.66 10.14 -5.49
CA GLY A 439 -9.92 10.88 -5.40
C GLY A 439 -11.14 9.96 -5.32
N GLU A 440 -11.25 8.96 -6.21
CA GLU A 440 -12.36 8.01 -6.21
C GLU A 440 -12.42 7.18 -4.92
N ILE A 441 -11.26 6.81 -4.35
CA ILE A 441 -11.21 6.09 -3.06
C ILE A 441 -11.67 6.99 -1.92
N LEU A 442 -11.18 8.23 -1.85
CA LEU A 442 -11.56 9.18 -0.80
C LEU A 442 -13.06 9.49 -0.83
N ASP A 443 -13.62 9.70 -2.02
CA ASP A 443 -15.05 9.95 -2.20
C ASP A 443 -15.91 8.74 -1.81
N ARG A 444 -15.53 7.54 -2.27
CA ARG A 444 -16.30 6.31 -2.02
C ARG A 444 -16.22 5.84 -0.58
N ILE A 445 -15.08 6.01 0.04
CA ILE A 445 -14.80 5.67 1.44
C ILE A 445 -14.78 6.96 2.26
N ALA A 446 -15.65 7.92 1.92
CA ALA A 446 -15.96 9.04 2.80
C ALA A 446 -16.66 8.50 4.05
N LEU A 447 -16.19 8.94 5.20
CA LEU A 447 -16.56 8.39 6.51
C LEU A 447 -17.08 9.52 7.43
N ASP A 448 -17.59 10.61 6.84
CA ASP A 448 -18.13 11.78 7.53
C ASP A 448 -19.55 11.52 8.08
#